data_d5d955f64f88b28c3a56b7acb6995cf3
#
_entry.id   d5d955f64f88b28c3a56b7acb6995cf3
#
_cell.length_a   1.000
_cell.length_b   1.000
_cell.length_c   1.000
_cell.angle_alpha   90.00
_cell.angle_beta   90.00
_cell.angle_gamma   90.00
#
_symmetry.space_group_name_H-M   'P 1'
#
loop_
_entity.id
_entity.type
_entity.pdbx_description
1 polymer ?
#
loop_
_entity_poly.entity_id
_entity_poly.type
_entity_poly.pdbx_seq_one_letter_code
_entity_poly.pdbx_strand_id
1 'polypeptide(L)'
;MHLEIEPLAQNILESPYSCGGGLTHESDVERSLTLAGCIKREVVPWEYMVGAARVLDTGALLHLPPNRLSGGLVANSQREEIERVDKDRALLIEGVRLHWRSPSEEALQRAREAAQETGDISGLSDVDMDVLAVALEHRAIIVTDDHRIQNVAGRFGVGWHPVMNEGIKEHWEWVLACKGCKKIFPPPENVSRWRRTYGSCADCGGKLKLKRGGT
;
A
#
# COMPACT_ATOMS: atom_id res chain seq x y z
N MET A 1 13.84 37.96 1.89
CA MET A 1 13.99 37.08 3.06
C MET A 1 13.78 35.65 2.55
N HIS A 2 14.87 35.02 2.12
CA HIS A 2 14.88 33.64 1.62
C HIS A 2 14.82 32.71 2.83
N LEU A 3 13.75 31.91 2.93
CA LEU A 3 13.69 30.77 3.84
C LEU A 3 14.37 29.59 3.13
N GLU A 4 15.57 29.30 3.56
CA GLU A 4 16.29 28.07 3.19
C GLU A 4 15.51 26.87 3.74
N ILE A 5 15.03 26.02 2.84
CA ILE A 5 14.49 24.72 3.17
C ILE A 5 15.69 23.76 3.21
N GLU A 6 16.22 23.52 4.39
CA GLU A 6 17.23 22.47 4.57
C GLU A 6 16.62 21.07 4.30
N PRO A 7 17.41 20.16 3.68
CA PRO A 7 16.88 18.88 3.20
C PRO A 7 16.78 17.86 4.34
N LEU A 8 15.54 17.48 4.68
CA LEU A 8 15.20 16.34 5.56
C LEU A 8 15.60 14.95 4.98
N ALA A 9 16.40 14.94 3.90
CA ALA A 9 16.78 13.72 3.19
C ALA A 9 17.96 12.95 3.81
N GLN A 10 18.66 13.49 4.79
CA GLN A 10 19.86 12.85 5.34
C GLN A 10 19.60 11.81 6.43
N ASN A 11 18.43 11.80 7.07
CA ASN A 11 18.15 10.85 8.17
C ASN A 11 17.63 9.48 7.71
N ILE A 12 17.35 9.29 6.43
CA ILE A 12 16.85 7.97 5.93
C ILE A 12 18.02 7.01 5.64
N LEU A 13 19.24 7.52 5.44
CA LEU A 13 20.42 6.70 5.12
C LEU A 13 21.08 6.04 6.33
N GLU A 14 20.74 6.44 7.55
CA GLU A 14 21.29 5.86 8.79
C GLU A 14 20.30 4.98 9.56
N SER A 15 19.17 4.62 8.95
CA SER A 15 18.24 3.66 9.54
C SER A 15 18.91 2.27 9.62
N PRO A 16 18.79 1.55 10.75
CA PRO A 16 19.32 0.18 10.88
C PRO A 16 18.65 -0.82 9.91
N TYR A 17 17.71 -0.36 9.10
CA TYR A 17 17.01 -1.10 8.05
C TYR A 17 17.60 -0.88 6.65
N SER A 18 18.73 -0.17 6.54
CA SER A 18 19.49 -0.07 5.29
C SER A 18 20.22 -1.40 5.06
N CYS A 19 19.95 -2.08 3.98
CA CYS A 19 20.75 -3.21 3.53
C CYS A 19 22.19 -2.73 3.30
N GLY A 20 23.13 -3.13 4.17
CA GLY A 20 24.50 -2.73 4.13
C GLY A 20 25.20 -3.16 2.82
N GLY A 21 25.38 -2.20 1.95
CA GLY A 21 26.21 -2.27 0.76
C GLY A 21 26.59 -0.85 0.38
N GLY A 22 27.85 -0.44 0.65
CA GLY A 22 28.36 0.89 0.32
C GLY A 22 28.22 1.17 -1.18
N LEU A 23 27.38 2.13 -1.52
CA LEU A 23 27.17 2.60 -2.89
C LEU A 23 28.18 3.70 -3.20
N THR A 24 29.14 3.37 -4.04
CA THR A 24 29.97 4.36 -4.76
C THR A 24 29.81 4.08 -6.24
N HIS A 25 29.15 4.97 -6.95
CA HIS A 25 29.09 5.24 -8.38
C HIS A 25 27.67 5.17 -9.01
N GLU A 26 27.42 6.14 -9.92
CA GLU A 26 26.17 6.38 -10.67
C GLU A 26 25.68 5.23 -11.58
N SER A 27 26.41 4.13 -11.67
CA SER A 27 26.04 2.94 -12.46
C SER A 27 25.15 1.94 -11.74
N ASP A 28 24.82 2.16 -10.45
CA ASP A 28 24.11 1.20 -9.62
C ASP A 28 22.59 1.40 -9.59
N VAL A 29 22.07 2.46 -10.19
CA VAL A 29 20.62 2.73 -10.25
C VAL A 29 19.89 1.71 -11.12
N GLU A 30 20.51 1.22 -12.19
CA GLU A 30 19.90 0.20 -13.05
C GLU A 30 19.97 -1.23 -12.47
N ARG A 31 20.90 -1.50 -11.55
CA ARG A 31 21.01 -2.80 -10.88
C ARG A 31 20.05 -2.99 -9.71
N SER A 32 19.48 -1.90 -9.20
CA SER A 32 18.51 -1.94 -8.08
C SER A 32 17.16 -2.56 -8.43
N LEU A 33 16.85 -2.72 -9.73
CA LEU A 33 15.61 -3.34 -10.21
C LEU A 33 15.65 -4.88 -10.25
N THR A 34 16.81 -5.50 -9.98
CA THR A 34 16.98 -6.96 -10.08
C THR A 34 17.16 -7.66 -8.72
N LEU A 35 17.03 -6.95 -7.60
CA LEU A 35 17.09 -7.57 -6.26
C LEU A 35 15.70 -7.98 -5.76
N ALA A 36 14.99 -8.79 -6.53
CA ALA A 36 13.73 -9.44 -6.15
C ALA A 36 13.90 -10.52 -5.04
N GLY A 37 14.99 -10.50 -4.30
CA GLY A 37 15.35 -11.58 -3.36
C GLY A 37 15.41 -11.22 -1.88
N CYS A 38 15.28 -9.96 -1.47
CA CYS A 38 15.49 -9.61 -0.05
C CYS A 38 14.64 -8.41 0.42
N ILE A 39 13.32 -8.46 0.20
CA ILE A 39 12.44 -7.54 0.91
C ILE A 39 11.96 -8.25 2.17
N LYS A 40 12.71 -8.08 3.26
CA LYS A 40 12.21 -8.40 4.59
C LYS A 40 11.03 -7.46 4.87
N ARG A 41 9.90 -8.04 5.22
CA ARG A 41 8.68 -7.38 5.71
C ARG A 41 9.02 -6.37 6.78
N GLU A 42 8.73 -5.11 6.58
CA GLU A 42 9.00 -4.15 7.62
C GLU A 42 7.72 -3.42 8.01
N VAL A 43 7.07 -3.99 9.03
CA VAL A 43 6.22 -3.19 9.90
C VAL A 43 7.15 -2.13 10.51
N VAL A 44 6.96 -0.88 10.11
CA VAL A 44 7.73 0.23 10.68
C VAL A 44 7.18 0.54 12.06
N PRO A 45 7.95 0.37 13.16
CA PRO A 45 7.48 0.74 14.49
C PRO A 45 7.15 2.23 14.58
N TRP A 46 6.16 2.57 15.43
CA TRP A 46 5.67 3.95 15.55
C TRP A 46 6.78 4.96 15.91
N GLU A 47 7.74 4.55 16.70
CA GLU A 47 8.88 5.38 17.12
C GLU A 47 9.71 5.90 15.94
N TYR A 48 9.84 5.11 14.90
CA TYR A 48 10.60 5.47 13.69
C TYR A 48 9.79 6.31 12.70
N MET A 49 8.48 6.48 12.94
CA MET A 49 7.63 7.32 12.09
C MET A 49 7.61 8.79 12.52
N VAL A 50 8.28 9.14 13.63
CA VAL A 50 8.40 10.53 14.08
C VAL A 50 9.27 11.29 13.08
N GLY A 51 8.65 12.24 12.35
CA GLY A 51 9.32 13.00 11.29
C GLY A 51 9.28 12.35 9.89
N ALA A 52 8.87 11.09 9.74
CA ALA A 52 8.65 10.47 8.45
C ALA A 52 7.29 10.89 7.85
N ALA A 53 7.23 11.05 6.53
CA ALA A 53 5.96 11.22 5.83
C ALA A 53 5.11 9.95 6.01
N ARG A 54 3.84 10.11 6.40
CA ARG A 54 2.91 8.99 6.59
C ARG A 54 1.57 9.28 5.94
N VAL A 55 1.05 8.32 5.23
CA VAL A 55 -0.30 8.35 4.67
C VAL A 55 -1.23 7.58 5.61
N LEU A 56 -2.34 8.20 5.96
CA LEU A 56 -3.35 7.63 6.83
C LEU A 56 -4.48 7.05 5.99
N ASP A 57 -4.72 5.76 6.12
CA ASP A 57 -5.89 5.10 5.57
C ASP A 57 -7.18 5.51 6.31
N THR A 58 -8.35 5.26 5.71
CA THR A 58 -9.66 5.56 6.32
C THR A 58 -9.79 4.88 7.69
N GLY A 59 -9.32 3.65 7.85
CA GLY A 59 -9.28 2.97 9.14
C GLY A 59 -8.45 3.72 10.19
N ALA A 60 -7.30 4.27 9.80
CA ALA A 60 -6.48 5.09 10.69
C ALA A 60 -7.18 6.39 11.07
N LEU A 61 -7.85 7.04 10.12
CA LEU A 61 -8.61 8.27 10.36
C LEU A 61 -9.78 8.04 11.31
N LEU A 62 -10.43 6.89 11.25
CA LEU A 62 -11.56 6.54 12.12
C LEU A 62 -11.13 6.20 13.56
N HIS A 63 -9.99 5.54 13.73
CA HIS A 63 -9.66 4.92 15.02
C HIS A 63 -8.51 5.56 15.80
N LEU A 64 -7.55 6.23 15.11
CA LEU A 64 -6.42 6.85 15.81
C LEU A 64 -6.82 8.15 16.53
N PRO A 65 -6.22 8.45 17.69
CA PRO A 65 -6.44 9.71 18.38
C PRO A 65 -5.87 10.89 17.58
N PRO A 66 -6.43 12.13 17.73
CA PRO A 66 -6.05 13.31 16.93
C PRO A 66 -4.56 13.63 16.93
N ASN A 67 -3.87 13.42 18.05
CA ASN A 67 -2.42 13.65 18.16
C ASN A 67 -1.59 12.71 17.26
N ARG A 68 -2.07 11.51 16.97
CA ARG A 68 -1.43 10.58 16.03
C ARG A 68 -1.78 10.85 14.58
N LEU A 69 -2.89 11.54 14.31
CA LEU A 69 -3.28 11.94 12.96
C LEU A 69 -2.51 13.17 12.47
N SER A 70 -2.19 14.11 13.36
CA SER A 70 -1.61 15.40 13.01
C SER A 70 -0.35 15.28 12.15
N GLY A 71 -0.31 16.07 11.06
CA GLY A 71 0.78 16.05 10.07
C GLY A 71 0.72 14.86 9.09
N GLY A 72 -0.31 14.03 9.14
CA GLY A 72 -0.49 12.92 8.19
C GLY A 72 -0.95 13.42 6.82
N LEU A 73 -0.53 12.69 5.78
CA LEU A 73 -1.06 12.80 4.42
C LEU A 73 -2.34 11.98 4.31
N VAL A 74 -3.33 12.49 3.60
CA VAL A 74 -4.61 11.82 3.37
C VAL A 74 -5.10 12.08 1.95
N ALA A 75 -5.74 11.11 1.33
CA ALA A 75 -6.32 11.28 0.01
C ALA A 75 -7.62 12.08 0.10
N ASN A 76 -7.83 13.00 -0.87
CA ASN A 76 -9.05 13.82 -0.90
C ASN A 76 -10.34 12.98 -1.01
N SER A 77 -10.27 11.83 -1.68
CA SER A 77 -11.40 10.89 -1.83
C SER A 77 -11.88 10.29 -0.51
N GLN A 78 -11.04 10.27 0.53
CA GLN A 78 -11.43 9.76 1.86
C GLN A 78 -12.46 10.64 2.58
N ARG A 79 -12.63 11.93 2.19
CA ARG A 79 -13.58 12.84 2.85
C ARG A 79 -15.00 12.31 2.85
N GLU A 80 -15.50 11.97 1.67
CA GLU A 80 -16.86 11.46 1.51
C GLU A 80 -17.06 10.12 2.20
N GLU A 81 -16.01 9.27 2.18
CA GLU A 81 -16.07 7.98 2.84
C GLU A 81 -16.19 8.14 4.36
N ILE A 82 -15.37 8.98 4.98
CA ILE A 82 -15.39 9.22 6.42
C ILE A 82 -16.73 9.83 6.83
N GLU A 83 -17.20 10.85 6.10
CA GLU A 83 -18.49 11.51 6.38
C GLU A 83 -19.67 10.53 6.30
N ARG A 84 -19.63 9.59 5.37
CA ARG A 84 -20.64 8.54 5.23
C ARG A 84 -20.60 7.52 6.38
N VAL A 85 -19.41 7.20 6.89
CA VAL A 85 -19.22 6.19 7.95
C VAL A 85 -19.48 6.77 9.33
N ASP A 86 -18.90 7.95 9.62
CA ASP A 86 -18.98 8.60 10.93
C ASP A 86 -18.86 10.11 10.80
N LYS A 87 -20.01 10.80 10.86
CA LYS A 87 -20.11 12.26 10.73
C LYS A 87 -19.44 13.02 11.87
N ASP A 88 -19.53 12.50 13.09
CA ASP A 88 -18.92 13.14 14.25
C ASP A 88 -17.39 13.06 14.15
N ARG A 89 -16.90 11.95 13.66
CA ARG A 89 -15.49 11.75 13.37
C ARG A 89 -14.99 12.66 12.25
N ALA A 90 -15.78 12.83 11.19
CA ALA A 90 -15.46 13.76 10.10
C ALA A 90 -15.28 15.20 10.63
N LEU A 91 -16.20 15.69 11.47
CA LEU A 91 -16.09 17.00 12.12
C LEU A 91 -14.84 17.13 13.01
N LEU A 92 -14.52 16.09 13.78
CA LEU A 92 -13.31 16.07 14.62
C LEU A 92 -12.04 16.17 13.76
N ILE A 93 -11.99 15.47 12.63
CA ILE A 93 -10.85 15.44 11.71
C ILE A 93 -10.61 16.80 11.05
N GLU A 94 -11.66 17.60 10.81
CA GLU A 94 -11.51 18.97 10.28
C GLU A 94 -10.67 19.87 11.20
N GLY A 95 -10.71 19.63 12.50
CA GLY A 95 -9.88 20.35 13.49
C GLY A 95 -8.42 19.85 13.58
N VAL A 96 -8.09 18.77 12.88
CA VAL A 96 -6.75 18.18 12.89
C VAL A 96 -5.94 18.71 11.71
N ARG A 97 -4.65 19.03 11.95
CA ARG A 97 -3.73 19.41 10.86
C ARG A 97 -3.42 18.19 10.00
N LEU A 98 -4.15 18.01 8.92
CA LEU A 98 -3.93 16.97 7.90
C LEU A 98 -3.52 17.60 6.57
N HIS A 99 -2.73 16.89 5.79
CA HIS A 99 -2.31 17.30 4.46
C HIS A 99 -3.10 16.52 3.40
N TRP A 100 -4.22 17.10 2.97
CA TRP A 100 -5.07 16.53 1.94
C TRP A 100 -4.39 16.59 0.57
N ARG A 101 -4.38 15.48 -0.16
CA ARG A 101 -3.72 15.32 -1.45
C ARG A 101 -4.63 14.60 -2.45
N SER A 102 -4.54 15.00 -3.70
CA SER A 102 -4.98 14.19 -4.83
C SER A 102 -3.74 13.61 -5.48
N PRO A 103 -3.65 12.29 -5.69
CA PRO A 103 -2.51 11.71 -6.37
C PRO A 103 -2.47 12.14 -7.85
N SER A 104 -1.29 12.13 -8.44
CA SER A 104 -1.14 12.31 -9.88
C SER A 104 -1.64 11.07 -10.63
N GLU A 105 -2.02 11.24 -11.91
CA GLU A 105 -2.43 10.11 -12.76
C GLU A 105 -1.31 9.07 -12.92
N GLU A 106 -0.06 9.53 -12.96
CA GLU A 106 1.11 8.65 -13.00
C GLU A 106 1.22 7.80 -11.72
N ALA A 107 1.01 8.40 -10.56
CA ALA A 107 1.03 7.67 -9.28
C ALA A 107 -0.13 6.68 -9.18
N LEU A 108 -1.32 7.05 -9.67
CA LEU A 108 -2.47 6.15 -9.75
C LEU A 108 -2.21 4.96 -10.66
N GLN A 109 -1.62 5.19 -11.84
CA GLN A 109 -1.27 4.12 -12.76
C GLN A 109 -0.27 3.15 -12.12
N ARG A 110 0.76 3.65 -11.46
CA ARG A 110 1.72 2.82 -10.73
C ARG A 110 1.07 2.01 -9.60
N ALA A 111 0.14 2.62 -8.85
CA ALA A 111 -0.60 1.91 -7.82
C ALA A 111 -1.47 0.79 -8.40
N ARG A 112 -2.13 1.02 -9.55
CA ARG A 112 -2.91 -0.01 -10.27
C ARG A 112 -2.04 -1.17 -10.74
N GLU A 113 -0.90 -0.87 -11.36
CA GLU A 113 0.06 -1.90 -11.79
C GLU A 113 0.53 -2.74 -10.61
N ALA A 114 0.89 -2.08 -9.49
CA ALA A 114 1.26 -2.72 -8.26
C ALA A 114 0.17 -3.68 -7.73
N ALA A 115 -1.06 -3.20 -7.68
CA ALA A 115 -2.20 -4.01 -7.24
C ALA A 115 -2.55 -5.15 -8.21
N GLN A 116 -2.28 -4.99 -9.53
CA GLN A 116 -2.42 -6.05 -10.52
C GLN A 116 -1.38 -7.15 -10.33
N GLU A 117 -0.11 -6.79 -10.09
CA GLU A 117 0.96 -7.76 -9.86
C GLU A 117 0.72 -8.65 -8.64
N THR A 118 0.17 -8.09 -7.55
CA THR A 118 -0.21 -8.88 -6.36
C THR A 118 -1.56 -9.60 -6.52
N GLY A 119 -2.37 -9.19 -7.52
CA GLY A 119 -3.73 -9.68 -7.72
C GLY A 119 -4.76 -9.09 -6.76
N ASP A 120 -4.39 -8.08 -5.97
CA ASP A 120 -5.27 -7.44 -4.98
C ASP A 120 -6.19 -6.39 -5.59
N ILE A 121 -5.94 -5.95 -6.84
CA ILE A 121 -6.70 -4.88 -7.52
C ILE A 121 -8.22 -5.06 -7.45
N SER A 122 -8.68 -6.29 -7.48
CA SER A 122 -10.11 -6.62 -7.43
C SER A 122 -10.76 -6.42 -6.07
N GLY A 123 -9.96 -6.28 -5.04
CA GLY A 123 -10.42 -6.15 -3.65
C GLY A 123 -10.17 -4.77 -3.07
N LEU A 124 -9.48 -3.89 -3.80
CA LEU A 124 -9.22 -2.51 -3.42
C LEU A 124 -10.28 -1.60 -4.04
N SER A 125 -10.73 -0.61 -3.28
CA SER A 125 -11.61 0.45 -3.76
C SER A 125 -10.80 1.55 -4.47
N ASP A 126 -11.49 2.48 -5.14
CA ASP A 126 -10.83 3.65 -5.73
C ASP A 126 -10.15 4.52 -4.66
N VAL A 127 -10.75 4.59 -3.45
CA VAL A 127 -10.16 5.31 -2.32
C VAL A 127 -8.87 4.63 -1.83
N ASP A 128 -8.85 3.30 -1.75
CA ASP A 128 -7.64 2.54 -1.40
C ASP A 128 -6.52 2.76 -2.43
N MET A 129 -6.90 2.86 -3.71
CA MET A 129 -5.96 3.15 -4.79
C MET A 129 -5.37 4.56 -4.66
N ASP A 130 -6.17 5.55 -4.29
CA ASP A 130 -5.69 6.90 -4.02
C ASP A 130 -4.72 6.94 -2.83
N VAL A 131 -5.02 6.21 -1.75
CA VAL A 131 -4.13 6.07 -0.58
C VAL A 131 -2.78 5.46 -0.98
N LEU A 132 -2.80 4.37 -1.75
CA LEU A 132 -1.59 3.74 -2.29
C LEU A 132 -0.81 4.69 -3.20
N ALA A 133 -1.49 5.40 -4.10
CA ALA A 133 -0.87 6.32 -5.03
C ALA A 133 -0.21 7.51 -4.32
N VAL A 134 -0.89 8.12 -3.34
CA VAL A 134 -0.32 9.19 -2.49
C VAL A 134 0.92 8.68 -1.75
N ALA A 135 0.90 7.45 -1.25
CA ALA A 135 2.05 6.88 -0.55
C ALA A 135 3.25 6.65 -1.49
N LEU A 136 3.01 6.14 -2.70
CA LEU A 136 4.04 5.96 -3.71
C LEU A 136 4.66 7.29 -4.17
N GLU A 137 3.81 8.30 -4.41
CA GLU A 137 4.25 9.63 -4.87
C GLU A 137 5.11 10.34 -3.81
N HIS A 138 4.70 10.26 -2.56
CA HIS A 138 5.38 10.94 -1.45
C HIS A 138 6.42 10.07 -0.73
N ARG A 139 6.67 8.84 -1.16
CA ARG A 139 7.54 7.86 -0.50
C ARG A 139 7.22 7.74 1.00
N ALA A 140 5.93 7.72 1.32
CA ALA A 140 5.42 7.77 2.67
C ALA A 140 5.07 6.37 3.21
N ILE A 141 5.17 6.20 4.52
CA ILE A 141 4.71 4.98 5.22
C ILE A 141 3.18 4.99 5.28
N ILE A 142 2.53 3.86 4.98
CA ILE A 142 1.07 3.76 5.06
C ILE A 142 0.66 3.26 6.45
N VAL A 143 -0.28 3.95 7.07
CA VAL A 143 -0.89 3.52 8.35
C VAL A 143 -2.25 2.89 8.03
N THR A 144 -2.32 1.56 8.05
CA THR A 144 -3.51 0.81 7.64
C THR A 144 -3.60 -0.58 8.29
N ASP A 145 -4.81 -1.03 8.56
CA ASP A 145 -5.11 -2.44 8.92
C ASP A 145 -5.62 -3.25 7.72
N ASP A 146 -5.80 -2.64 6.53
CA ASP A 146 -6.20 -3.40 5.34
C ASP A 146 -5.01 -4.24 4.83
N HIS A 147 -5.18 -5.55 4.93
CA HIS A 147 -4.16 -6.52 4.51
C HIS A 147 -3.85 -6.48 3.01
N ARG A 148 -4.78 -5.99 2.15
CA ARG A 148 -4.50 -5.82 0.72
C ARG A 148 -3.60 -4.62 0.47
N ILE A 149 -3.90 -3.49 1.12
CA ILE A 149 -3.03 -2.32 1.06
C ILE A 149 -1.65 -2.68 1.58
N GLN A 150 -1.55 -3.38 2.73
CA GLN A 150 -0.27 -3.84 3.29
C GLN A 150 0.47 -4.77 2.32
N ASN A 151 -0.24 -5.69 1.65
CA ASN A 151 0.36 -6.63 0.70
C ASN A 151 0.94 -5.91 -0.53
N VAL A 152 0.17 -5.00 -1.13
CA VAL A 152 0.63 -4.18 -2.26
C VAL A 152 1.80 -3.30 -1.84
N ALA A 153 1.69 -2.57 -0.72
CA ALA A 153 2.74 -1.71 -0.20
C ALA A 153 4.06 -2.47 0.00
N GLY A 154 4.00 -3.61 0.67
CA GLY A 154 5.18 -4.44 0.93
C GLY A 154 5.83 -5.00 -0.34
N ARG A 155 5.04 -5.31 -1.38
CA ARG A 155 5.56 -5.78 -2.67
C ARG A 155 6.39 -4.70 -3.39
N PHE A 156 6.04 -3.43 -3.21
CA PHE A 156 6.67 -2.28 -3.86
C PHE A 156 7.63 -1.50 -2.96
N GLY A 157 8.03 -2.07 -1.84
CA GLY A 157 9.00 -1.45 -0.93
C GLY A 157 8.47 -0.22 -0.20
N VAL A 158 7.14 -0.04 -0.15
CA VAL A 158 6.48 0.96 0.68
C VAL A 158 6.29 0.38 2.07
N GLY A 159 6.85 1.05 3.09
CA GLY A 159 6.65 0.66 4.48
C GLY A 159 5.21 0.86 4.92
N TRP A 160 4.75 0.06 5.87
CA TRP A 160 3.42 0.23 6.47
C TRP A 160 3.45 0.01 7.98
N HIS A 161 2.43 0.56 8.65
CA HIS A 161 2.22 0.41 10.09
C HIS A 161 0.75 0.07 10.36
N PRO A 162 0.46 -0.94 11.17
CA PRO A 162 -0.91 -1.29 11.53
C PRO A 162 -1.53 -0.23 12.45
N VAL A 163 -2.87 -0.07 12.38
CA VAL A 163 -3.63 0.84 13.24
C VAL A 163 -3.87 0.21 14.61
N MET A 164 -4.44 -1.01 14.62
CA MET A 164 -4.86 -1.74 15.84
C MET A 164 -4.43 -3.20 15.83
N ASN A 165 -4.21 -3.79 14.67
CA ASN A 165 -3.90 -5.21 14.49
C ASN A 165 -2.40 -5.44 14.26
N GLU A 166 -1.94 -6.69 14.38
CA GLU A 166 -0.53 -7.03 14.10
C GLU A 166 -0.13 -6.93 12.62
N GLY A 167 -1.10 -6.70 11.73
CA GLY A 167 -0.89 -6.66 10.28
C GLY A 167 -0.63 -8.03 9.65
N ILE A 168 -0.23 -8.04 8.38
CA ILE A 168 0.08 -9.28 7.65
C ILE A 168 1.44 -9.83 8.09
N LYS A 169 1.49 -11.18 8.23
CA LYS A 169 2.74 -11.90 8.54
C LYS A 169 3.44 -12.43 7.29
N GLU A 170 2.71 -12.52 6.18
CA GLU A 170 3.21 -13.05 4.90
C GLU A 170 2.61 -12.30 3.72
N HIS A 171 3.43 -11.95 2.73
CA HIS A 171 2.96 -11.48 1.44
C HIS A 171 2.47 -12.66 0.61
N TRP A 172 1.41 -12.46 -0.15
CA TRP A 172 0.87 -13.47 -1.05
C TRP A 172 0.49 -12.85 -2.39
N GLU A 173 0.48 -13.69 -3.39
CA GLU A 173 -0.06 -13.35 -4.70
C GLU A 173 -1.37 -14.10 -4.90
N TRP A 174 -2.34 -13.45 -5.50
CA TRP A 174 -3.58 -14.10 -5.88
C TRP A 174 -3.42 -14.75 -7.25
N VAL A 175 -3.83 -15.99 -7.38
CA VAL A 175 -3.79 -16.76 -8.63
C VAL A 175 -5.11 -17.46 -8.87
N LEU A 176 -5.45 -17.71 -10.13
CA LEU A 176 -6.55 -18.58 -10.46
C LEU A 176 -6.05 -20.03 -10.53
N ALA A 177 -6.69 -20.92 -9.80
CA ALA A 177 -6.40 -22.35 -9.84
C ALA A 177 -7.59 -23.13 -10.36
N CYS A 178 -7.34 -24.05 -11.29
CA CYS A 178 -8.38 -24.99 -11.76
C CYS A 178 -8.70 -26.02 -10.68
N LYS A 179 -9.98 -26.25 -10.41
CA LYS A 179 -10.43 -27.28 -9.47
C LYS A 179 -10.15 -28.69 -9.98
N GLY A 180 -10.15 -28.88 -11.30
CA GLY A 180 -9.89 -30.19 -11.95
C GLY A 180 -8.40 -30.50 -12.05
N CYS A 181 -7.70 -29.90 -13.00
CA CYS A 181 -6.29 -30.22 -13.32
C CYS A 181 -5.26 -29.50 -12.47
N LYS A 182 -5.68 -28.60 -11.54
CA LYS A 182 -4.81 -27.83 -10.63
C LYS A 182 -3.92 -26.79 -11.33
N LYS A 183 -4.03 -26.61 -12.64
CA LYS A 183 -3.27 -25.60 -13.38
C LYS A 183 -3.53 -24.21 -12.81
N ILE A 184 -2.49 -23.40 -12.74
CA ILE A 184 -2.48 -22.04 -12.20
C ILE A 184 -2.48 -21.06 -13.39
N PHE A 185 -3.26 -19.99 -13.25
CA PHE A 185 -3.37 -18.91 -14.19
C PHE A 185 -3.23 -17.57 -13.44
N PRO A 186 -2.78 -16.50 -14.11
CA PRO A 186 -2.73 -15.17 -13.51
C PRO A 186 -4.13 -14.71 -13.07
N PRO A 187 -4.23 -13.82 -12.08
CA PRO A 187 -5.51 -13.25 -11.67
C PRO A 187 -6.13 -12.45 -12.81
N PRO A 188 -7.45 -12.42 -12.94
CA PRO A 188 -8.12 -11.63 -13.96
C PRO A 188 -8.08 -10.14 -13.60
N GLU A 189 -7.95 -9.26 -14.60
CA GLU A 189 -7.91 -7.81 -14.44
C GLU A 189 -9.15 -7.22 -13.76
N ASN A 190 -10.30 -7.88 -13.94
CA ASN A 190 -11.59 -7.45 -13.39
C ASN A 190 -12.21 -8.54 -12.53
N VAL A 191 -11.99 -8.49 -11.24
CA VAL A 191 -12.67 -9.38 -10.28
C VAL A 191 -13.67 -8.57 -9.46
N SER A 192 -14.95 -8.90 -9.59
CA SER A 192 -16.00 -8.39 -8.73
C SER A 192 -16.06 -9.21 -7.44
N ARG A 193 -16.21 -8.55 -6.26
CA ARG A 193 -16.50 -9.18 -4.96
C ARG A 193 -17.66 -10.19 -5.02
N TRP A 194 -18.55 -10.02 -5.98
CA TRP A 194 -19.76 -10.82 -6.19
C TRP A 194 -19.57 -11.95 -7.20
N ARG A 195 -18.46 -12.00 -7.95
CA ARG A 195 -18.19 -13.11 -8.87
C ARG A 195 -17.70 -14.34 -8.12
N ARG A 196 -18.59 -15.30 -7.94
CA ARG A 196 -18.24 -16.62 -7.39
C ARG A 196 -17.59 -17.56 -8.40
N THR A 197 -17.53 -17.20 -9.68
CA THR A 197 -17.00 -18.04 -10.75
C THR A 197 -16.11 -17.20 -11.67
N TYR A 198 -14.89 -17.66 -11.88
CA TYR A 198 -13.87 -17.03 -12.71
C TYR A 198 -13.74 -17.71 -14.09
N GLY A 199 -14.79 -18.38 -14.56
CA GLY A 199 -14.79 -19.11 -15.81
C GLY A 199 -14.34 -20.55 -15.68
N SER A 200 -14.03 -21.17 -16.82
CA SER A 200 -13.59 -22.55 -16.95
C SER A 200 -12.16 -22.63 -17.45
N CYS A 201 -11.45 -23.67 -17.01
CA CYS A 201 -10.10 -23.97 -17.45
C CYS A 201 -10.07 -24.31 -18.94
N ALA A 202 -9.18 -23.68 -19.69
CA ALA A 202 -9.02 -23.94 -21.13
C ALA A 202 -8.57 -25.39 -21.43
N ASP A 203 -7.83 -26.02 -20.50
CA ASP A 203 -7.28 -27.35 -20.74
C ASP A 203 -8.25 -28.49 -20.39
N CYS A 204 -9.05 -28.34 -19.32
CA CYS A 204 -9.89 -29.45 -18.85
C CYS A 204 -11.36 -29.10 -18.58
N GLY A 205 -11.76 -27.85 -18.86
CA GLY A 205 -13.13 -27.37 -18.63
C GLY A 205 -13.51 -27.21 -17.14
N GLY A 206 -12.61 -27.53 -16.20
CA GLY A 206 -12.87 -27.42 -14.77
C GLY A 206 -13.04 -25.98 -14.31
N LYS A 207 -13.84 -25.74 -13.27
CA LYS A 207 -14.08 -24.40 -12.72
C LYS A 207 -12.80 -23.78 -12.17
N LEU A 208 -12.57 -22.50 -12.49
CA LEU A 208 -11.49 -21.71 -11.93
C LEU A 208 -11.90 -21.10 -10.58
N LYS A 209 -10.96 -21.05 -9.64
CA LYS A 209 -11.14 -20.45 -8.32
C LYS A 209 -9.95 -19.59 -7.97
N LEU A 210 -10.19 -18.40 -7.41
CA LEU A 210 -9.16 -17.57 -6.82
C LEU A 210 -8.55 -18.26 -5.60
N LYS A 211 -7.21 -18.32 -5.55
CA LYS A 211 -6.45 -18.96 -4.50
C LYS A 211 -5.22 -18.11 -4.18
N ARG A 212 -4.74 -18.16 -2.94
CA ARG A 212 -3.41 -17.66 -2.62
C ARG A 212 -2.37 -18.50 -3.34
N GLY A 213 -1.50 -17.84 -4.12
CA GLY A 213 -0.30 -18.46 -4.66
C GLY A 213 0.64 -18.73 -3.49
N GLY A 214 1.25 -19.92 -3.46
CA GLY A 214 2.36 -20.21 -2.56
C GLY A 214 3.65 -19.91 -3.31
N THR A 215 4.58 -19.21 -2.69
CA THR A 215 5.99 -19.29 -3.02
C THR A 215 6.49 -20.64 -2.57
#